data_19809c63ccad5138cbcacbc970a67567
#
_entry.id   19809c63ccad5138cbcacbc970a67567
#
_cell.length_a   1.000
_cell.length_b   1.000
_cell.length_c   1.000
_cell.angle_alpha   90.00
_cell.angle_beta   90.00
_cell.angle_gamma   90.00
#
_symmetry.space_group_name_H-M   'P 1'
#
loop_
_entity.id
_entity.type
_entity.pdbx_description
1 polymer ?
#
loop_
_entity_poly.entity_id
_entity_poly.type
_entity_poly.pdbx_seq_one_letter_code
_entity_poly.pdbx_strand_id
1 'polypeptide(L)'
;MEQHTIIRLTDRPEYKESMAQWFHEKWGIPKQAYLDSMDACLKGESAVPQWYAVVEDGRIIGGLGVIENDFHDRKDLSPNVCAVYVEEDRRCRGIAGEMLHFVCEDMKGRGVPVLYLVTDHTSFYERYGWRFLCMAQGDGEPEPTRLCVHEA
;
A
#
# COMPACT_ATOMS: atom_id res chain seq x y z
N MET A 1 -26.74 -7.35 2.41
CA MET A 1 -25.58 -6.88 3.18
C MET A 1 -24.34 -6.94 2.29
N GLU A 2 -23.72 -5.81 2.09
CA GLU A 2 -22.54 -5.74 1.25
C GLU A 2 -21.33 -6.29 2.01
N GLN A 3 -20.61 -7.19 1.37
CA GLN A 3 -19.41 -7.76 1.92
C GLN A 3 -18.23 -7.45 1.01
N HIS A 4 -17.14 -7.03 1.61
CA HIS A 4 -15.90 -6.79 0.89
C HIS A 4 -14.86 -7.82 1.28
N THR A 5 -13.92 -8.07 0.37
CA THR A 5 -12.83 -9.04 0.56
C THR A 5 -11.51 -8.38 0.21
N ILE A 6 -10.51 -8.57 1.06
CA ILE A 6 -9.15 -8.14 0.76
C ILE A 6 -8.48 -9.27 -0.04
N ILE A 7 -7.93 -8.93 -1.20
CA ILE A 7 -7.26 -9.91 -2.06
C ILE A 7 -5.78 -9.55 -2.21
N ARG A 8 -4.95 -10.59 -2.33
CA ARG A 8 -3.56 -10.45 -2.76
C ARG A 8 -3.50 -10.60 -4.27
N LEU A 9 -2.74 -9.78 -4.94
CA LEU A 9 -2.56 -9.93 -6.38
C LEU A 9 -2.02 -11.33 -6.73
N THR A 10 -1.12 -11.86 -5.91
CA THR A 10 -0.53 -13.19 -6.13
C THR A 10 -1.58 -14.30 -6.15
N ASP A 11 -2.67 -14.15 -5.40
CA ASP A 11 -3.77 -15.11 -5.36
C ASP A 11 -4.81 -14.87 -6.46
N ARG A 12 -4.89 -13.64 -6.95
CA ARG A 12 -5.91 -13.22 -7.93
C ARG A 12 -5.27 -12.41 -9.06
N PRO A 13 -4.37 -13.04 -9.86
CA PRO A 13 -3.62 -12.32 -10.90
C PRO A 13 -4.50 -11.75 -12.01
N GLU A 14 -5.71 -12.25 -12.16
CA GLU A 14 -6.66 -11.71 -13.13
C GLU A 14 -7.06 -10.25 -12.84
N TYR A 15 -6.81 -9.76 -11.62
CA TYR A 15 -7.09 -8.37 -11.27
C TYR A 15 -5.97 -7.39 -11.63
N LYS A 16 -4.85 -7.87 -12.19
CA LYS A 16 -3.68 -7.01 -12.48
C LYS A 16 -4.05 -5.76 -13.27
N GLU A 17 -4.70 -5.94 -14.41
CA GLU A 17 -5.08 -4.81 -15.27
C GLU A 17 -6.03 -3.86 -14.58
N SER A 18 -7.05 -4.38 -13.91
CA SER A 18 -8.05 -3.58 -13.22
C SER A 18 -7.41 -2.78 -12.06
N MET A 19 -6.53 -3.42 -11.31
CA MET A 19 -5.83 -2.77 -10.21
C MET A 19 -4.90 -1.67 -10.72
N ALA A 20 -4.11 -1.94 -11.75
CA ALA A 20 -3.20 -0.96 -12.32
C ALA A 20 -3.96 0.28 -12.82
N GLN A 21 -5.08 0.07 -13.50
CA GLN A 21 -5.92 1.16 -13.97
C GLN A 21 -6.51 1.94 -12.80
N TRP A 22 -6.99 1.24 -11.76
CA TRP A 22 -7.56 1.86 -10.58
C TRP A 22 -6.54 2.75 -9.84
N PHE A 23 -5.34 2.24 -9.59
CA PHE A 23 -4.28 3.03 -8.94
C PHE A 23 -3.87 4.23 -9.79
N HIS A 24 -3.77 4.04 -11.12
CA HIS A 24 -3.47 5.14 -12.05
C HIS A 24 -4.50 6.27 -11.92
N GLU A 25 -5.78 5.93 -11.86
CA GLU A 25 -6.85 6.92 -11.74
C GLU A 25 -6.79 7.69 -10.41
N LYS A 26 -6.37 7.02 -9.33
CA LYS A 26 -6.32 7.64 -8.01
C LYS A 26 -5.10 8.53 -7.81
N TRP A 27 -3.96 8.12 -8.33
CA TRP A 27 -2.68 8.76 -8.00
C TRP A 27 -2.03 9.51 -9.17
N GLY A 28 -2.50 9.30 -10.39
CA GLY A 28 -1.95 9.96 -11.58
C GLY A 28 -0.59 9.44 -12.04
N ILE A 29 -0.08 8.39 -11.40
CA ILE A 29 1.15 7.72 -11.83
C ILE A 29 0.84 6.89 -13.08
N PRO A 30 1.72 6.83 -14.08
CA PRO A 30 1.44 6.09 -15.31
C PRO A 30 1.07 4.63 -15.03
N LYS A 31 0.04 4.16 -15.72
CA LYS A 31 -0.45 2.78 -15.57
C LYS A 31 0.68 1.76 -15.78
N GLN A 32 1.58 2.01 -16.73
CA GLN A 32 2.68 1.09 -17.02
C GLN A 32 3.60 0.89 -15.81
N ALA A 33 3.80 1.92 -14.99
CA ALA A 33 4.61 1.78 -13.77
C ALA A 33 3.99 0.78 -12.80
N TYR A 34 2.66 0.81 -12.65
CA TYR A 34 1.95 -0.17 -11.83
C TYR A 34 2.02 -1.58 -12.45
N LEU A 35 1.83 -1.68 -13.76
CA LEU A 35 1.91 -2.98 -14.44
C LEU A 35 3.28 -3.62 -14.27
N ASP A 36 4.35 -2.85 -14.41
CA ASP A 36 5.73 -3.35 -14.24
C ASP A 36 5.96 -3.85 -12.81
N SER A 37 5.48 -3.10 -11.81
CA SER A 37 5.60 -3.49 -10.41
C SER A 37 4.76 -4.74 -10.12
N MET A 38 3.57 -4.82 -10.68
CA MET A 38 2.69 -5.97 -10.51
C MET A 38 3.26 -7.23 -11.20
N ASP A 39 3.91 -7.06 -12.35
CA ASP A 39 4.60 -8.17 -13.02
C ASP A 39 5.75 -8.70 -12.14
N ALA A 40 6.50 -7.83 -11.50
CA ALA A 40 7.55 -8.23 -10.56
C ALA A 40 6.96 -8.97 -9.35
N CYS A 41 5.81 -8.50 -8.86
CA CYS A 41 5.07 -9.15 -7.78
C CYS A 41 4.69 -10.59 -8.17
N LEU A 42 4.15 -10.76 -9.38
CA LEU A 42 3.68 -12.06 -9.86
C LEU A 42 4.83 -13.02 -10.15
N LYS A 43 6.02 -12.52 -10.48
CA LYS A 43 7.21 -13.38 -10.65
C LYS A 43 7.61 -14.07 -9.35
N GLY A 44 7.36 -13.41 -8.21
CA GLY A 44 7.61 -14.02 -6.92
C GLY A 44 9.06 -14.25 -6.56
N GLU A 45 10.00 -13.54 -7.18
CA GLU A 45 11.43 -13.68 -6.90
C GLU A 45 11.83 -13.06 -5.56
N SER A 46 11.00 -12.17 -5.03
CA SER A 46 11.22 -11.47 -3.77
C SER A 46 9.89 -11.25 -3.07
N ALA A 47 9.95 -11.03 -1.75
CA ALA A 47 8.76 -10.69 -0.98
C ALA A 47 8.19 -9.31 -1.35
N VAL A 48 8.98 -8.45 -1.99
CA VAL A 48 8.62 -7.10 -2.40
C VAL A 48 8.90 -6.98 -3.90
N PRO A 49 8.02 -6.38 -4.71
CA PRO A 49 6.77 -5.70 -4.33
C PRO A 49 5.60 -6.65 -4.09
N GLN A 50 4.59 -6.15 -3.37
CA GLN A 50 3.31 -6.83 -3.21
C GLN A 50 2.18 -5.83 -3.42
N TRP A 51 1.05 -6.32 -3.96
CA TRP A 51 -0.10 -5.45 -4.24
C TRP A 51 -1.38 -6.10 -3.73
N TYR A 52 -2.25 -5.26 -3.18
CA TYR A 52 -3.47 -5.69 -2.50
C TYR A 52 -4.64 -4.81 -2.94
N ALA A 53 -5.83 -5.39 -2.98
CA ALA A 53 -7.04 -4.64 -3.27
C ALA A 53 -8.16 -5.12 -2.36
N VAL A 54 -9.12 -4.23 -2.14
CA VAL A 54 -10.39 -4.58 -1.48
C VAL A 54 -11.44 -4.60 -2.58
N VAL A 55 -12.15 -5.71 -2.70
CA VAL A 55 -13.14 -5.93 -3.75
C VAL A 55 -14.50 -6.16 -3.13
N GLU A 56 -15.51 -5.50 -3.69
CA GLU A 56 -16.92 -5.64 -3.30
C GLU A 56 -17.73 -5.77 -4.58
N ASP A 57 -18.41 -6.91 -4.75
CA ASP A 57 -19.23 -7.20 -5.94
C ASP A 57 -18.48 -6.95 -7.25
N GLY A 58 -17.21 -7.38 -7.32
CA GLY A 58 -16.37 -7.22 -8.50
C GLY A 58 -15.78 -5.83 -8.69
N ARG A 59 -16.10 -4.88 -7.82
CA ARG A 59 -15.59 -3.50 -7.88
C ARG A 59 -14.44 -3.34 -6.88
N ILE A 60 -13.35 -2.74 -7.33
CA ILE A 60 -12.25 -2.37 -6.44
C ILE A 60 -12.67 -1.12 -5.67
N ILE A 61 -12.69 -1.21 -4.34
CA ILE A 61 -13.08 -0.10 -3.46
C ILE A 61 -11.94 0.40 -2.58
N GLY A 62 -10.81 -0.28 -2.60
CA GLY A 62 -9.63 0.13 -1.84
C GLY A 62 -8.41 -0.62 -2.33
N GLY A 63 -7.24 -0.16 -1.93
CA GLY A 63 -6.01 -0.82 -2.29
C GLY A 63 -4.78 -0.19 -1.68
N LEU A 64 -3.68 -0.90 -1.73
CA LEU A 64 -2.35 -0.42 -1.37
C LEU A 64 -1.29 -1.35 -1.95
N GLY A 65 -0.05 -0.88 -1.91
CA GLY A 65 1.09 -1.70 -2.32
C GLY A 65 2.19 -1.66 -1.29
N VAL A 66 3.14 -2.58 -1.43
CA VAL A 66 4.40 -2.58 -0.68
C VAL A 66 5.52 -2.57 -1.70
N ILE A 67 6.34 -1.54 -1.69
CA ILE A 67 7.46 -1.36 -2.61
C ILE A 67 8.73 -1.02 -1.82
N GLU A 68 9.88 -1.08 -2.48
CA GLU A 68 11.14 -0.82 -1.78
C GLU A 68 11.26 0.61 -1.29
N ASN A 69 10.86 1.58 -2.11
CA ASN A 69 10.95 3.00 -1.75
C ASN A 69 9.80 3.79 -2.37
N ASP A 70 9.09 4.55 -1.55
CA ASP A 70 7.97 5.37 -1.99
C ASP A 70 8.44 6.83 -2.23
N PHE A 71 9.41 6.98 -3.14
CA PHE A 71 9.89 8.27 -3.65
C PHE A 71 10.41 9.21 -2.55
N HIS A 72 11.26 8.69 -1.64
CA HIS A 72 11.88 9.52 -0.60
C HIS A 72 13.37 9.18 -0.44
N ASP A 73 14.09 10.00 0.34
CA ASP A 73 15.53 9.94 0.48
C ASP A 73 16.04 8.93 1.52
N ARG A 74 15.15 8.38 2.35
CA ARG A 74 15.53 7.41 3.38
C ARG A 74 15.41 5.99 2.83
N LYS A 75 16.30 5.64 1.90
CA LYS A 75 16.29 4.34 1.22
C LYS A 75 16.70 3.18 2.15
N ASP A 76 17.28 3.50 3.29
CA ASP A 76 17.58 2.55 4.36
C ASP A 76 16.32 2.07 5.09
N LEU A 77 15.23 2.82 5.00
CA LEU A 77 13.96 2.49 5.65
C LEU A 77 13.01 1.86 4.62
N SER A 78 13.15 0.57 4.45
CA SER A 78 12.49 -0.22 3.41
C SER A 78 11.98 -1.55 4.00
N PRO A 79 10.87 -2.14 3.47
CA PRO A 79 10.06 -1.63 2.37
C PRO A 79 8.98 -0.65 2.85
N ASN A 80 8.30 -0.02 1.87
CA ASN A 80 7.30 1.00 2.14
C ASN A 80 5.91 0.56 1.70
N VAL A 81 4.92 0.78 2.56
CA VAL A 81 3.51 0.73 2.18
C VAL A 81 3.22 2.01 1.41
N CYS A 82 2.59 1.88 0.26
CA CYS A 82 2.34 3.02 -0.63
C CYS A 82 0.94 2.97 -1.23
N ALA A 83 0.51 4.08 -1.80
CA ALA A 83 -0.71 4.20 -2.58
C ALA A 83 -1.98 3.77 -1.82
N VAL A 84 -2.01 3.98 -0.51
CA VAL A 84 -3.16 3.64 0.32
C VAL A 84 -4.35 4.50 -0.08
N TYR A 85 -5.43 3.87 -0.54
CA TYR A 85 -6.62 4.61 -0.96
C TYR A 85 -7.87 3.76 -0.71
N VAL A 86 -8.95 4.44 -0.26
CA VAL A 86 -10.29 3.86 -0.14
C VAL A 86 -11.24 4.79 -0.87
N GLU A 87 -12.14 4.24 -1.69
CA GLU A 87 -13.13 5.02 -2.43
C GLU A 87 -13.95 5.87 -1.45
N GLU A 88 -14.26 7.10 -1.86
CA GLU A 88 -14.96 8.07 -1.02
C GLU A 88 -16.25 7.53 -0.42
N ASP A 89 -17.03 6.81 -1.22
CA ASP A 89 -18.31 6.26 -0.80
C ASP A 89 -18.18 5.05 0.14
N ARG A 90 -16.97 4.62 0.42
CA ARG A 90 -16.66 3.50 1.33
C ARG A 90 -15.81 3.90 2.52
N ARG A 91 -15.52 5.19 2.68
CA ARG A 91 -14.71 5.69 3.81
C ARG A 91 -15.50 5.66 5.12
N CYS A 92 -14.79 5.78 6.23
CA CYS A 92 -15.35 5.78 7.60
C CYS A 92 -16.01 4.45 7.99
N ARG A 93 -15.55 3.35 7.38
CA ARG A 93 -16.02 1.99 7.67
C ARG A 93 -14.92 1.07 8.16
N GLY A 94 -13.72 1.62 8.45
CA GLY A 94 -12.59 0.86 8.93
C GLY A 94 -11.84 0.06 7.87
N ILE A 95 -12.12 0.26 6.59
CA ILE A 95 -11.50 -0.50 5.50
C ILE A 95 -9.99 -0.26 5.43
N ALA A 96 -9.54 1.00 5.58
CA ALA A 96 -8.12 1.31 5.56
C ALA A 96 -7.39 0.59 6.70
N GLY A 97 -7.97 0.57 7.89
CA GLY A 97 -7.40 -0.16 9.03
C GLY A 97 -7.34 -1.66 8.79
N GLU A 98 -8.38 -2.23 8.19
CA GLU A 98 -8.38 -3.65 7.83
C GLU A 98 -7.27 -3.99 6.83
N MET A 99 -7.08 -3.13 5.81
CA MET A 99 -6.01 -3.32 4.83
C MET A 99 -4.63 -3.23 5.48
N LEU A 100 -4.43 -2.23 6.34
CA LEU A 100 -3.14 -2.04 7.01
C LEU A 100 -2.81 -3.23 7.90
N HIS A 101 -3.79 -3.73 8.65
CA HIS A 101 -3.61 -4.92 9.46
C HIS A 101 -3.27 -6.14 8.60
N PHE A 102 -4.03 -6.32 7.53
CA PHE A 102 -3.84 -7.44 6.60
C PHE A 102 -2.44 -7.45 5.99
N VAL A 103 -1.97 -6.29 5.50
CA VAL A 103 -0.65 -6.20 4.87
C VAL A 103 0.47 -6.44 5.86
N CYS A 104 0.35 -5.94 7.08
CA CYS A 104 1.36 -6.16 8.11
C CYS A 104 1.48 -7.65 8.46
N GLU A 105 0.36 -8.34 8.61
CA GLU A 105 0.34 -9.77 8.89
C GLU A 105 0.85 -10.58 7.70
N ASP A 106 0.44 -10.23 6.49
CA ASP A 106 0.88 -10.94 5.29
C ASP A 106 2.38 -10.79 5.06
N MET A 107 2.89 -9.58 5.20
CA MET A 107 4.33 -9.33 5.01
C MET A 107 5.17 -9.97 6.11
N LYS A 108 4.67 -10.01 7.35
CA LYS A 108 5.32 -10.74 8.43
C LYS A 108 5.45 -12.22 8.07
N GLY A 109 4.39 -12.81 7.54
CA GLY A 109 4.40 -14.20 7.08
C GLY A 109 5.36 -14.47 5.94
N ARG A 110 5.72 -13.42 5.18
CA ARG A 110 6.69 -13.50 4.09
C ARG A 110 8.12 -13.21 4.55
N GLY A 111 8.33 -13.03 5.85
CA GLY A 111 9.65 -12.75 6.41
C GLY A 111 10.00 -11.26 6.47
N VAL A 112 9.01 -10.37 6.34
CA VAL A 112 9.20 -8.92 6.38
C VAL A 112 8.35 -8.34 7.51
N PRO A 113 8.84 -8.37 8.75
CA PRO A 113 8.04 -7.93 9.90
C PRO A 113 8.00 -6.42 10.11
N VAL A 114 8.87 -5.65 9.46
CA VAL A 114 8.95 -4.21 9.65
C VAL A 114 8.61 -3.51 8.34
N LEU A 115 7.65 -2.60 8.41
CA LEU A 115 7.20 -1.81 7.27
C LEU A 115 7.27 -0.33 7.60
N TYR A 116 7.47 0.49 6.58
CA TYR A 116 7.53 1.95 6.70
C TYR A 116 6.53 2.59 5.76
N LEU A 117 6.14 3.82 6.01
CA LEU A 117 5.36 4.62 5.07
C LEU A 117 5.61 6.10 5.30
N VAL A 118 5.37 6.91 4.27
CA VAL A 118 5.40 8.36 4.37
C VAL A 118 3.97 8.89 4.27
N THR A 119 3.67 9.92 5.06
CA THR A 119 2.32 10.47 5.13
C THR A 119 2.33 11.89 5.66
N ASP A 120 1.33 12.68 5.25
CA ASP A 120 1.09 14.01 5.82
C ASP A 120 0.11 13.94 6.99
N HIS A 121 -0.51 12.80 7.23
CA HIS A 121 -1.43 12.62 8.35
C HIS A 121 -0.67 12.55 9.68
N THR A 122 -1.23 13.12 10.74
CA THR A 122 -0.57 13.21 12.04
C THR A 122 -1.06 12.21 13.09
N SER A 123 -2.19 11.55 12.86
CA SER A 123 -2.74 10.60 13.85
C SER A 123 -3.43 9.40 13.23
N PHE A 124 -3.64 9.42 11.92
CA PHE A 124 -4.42 8.38 11.25
C PHE A 124 -3.77 6.99 11.39
N TYR A 125 -2.49 6.89 11.04
CA TYR A 125 -1.79 5.59 11.05
C TYR A 125 -1.47 5.12 12.47
N GLU A 126 -1.29 6.04 13.41
CA GLU A 126 -1.01 5.69 14.81
C GLU A 126 -2.15 4.88 15.43
N ARG A 127 -3.40 5.06 14.96
CA ARG A 127 -4.54 4.26 15.41
C ARG A 127 -4.40 2.77 15.06
N TYR A 128 -3.56 2.46 14.08
CA TYR A 128 -3.44 1.09 13.54
C TYR A 128 -2.06 0.48 13.86
N GLY A 129 -1.40 0.99 14.89
CA GLY A 129 -0.15 0.41 15.37
C GLY A 129 1.11 0.98 14.74
N TRP A 130 0.98 2.02 13.93
CA TRP A 130 2.13 2.71 13.35
C TRP A 130 2.60 3.81 14.30
N ARG A 131 3.90 4.10 14.29
CA ARG A 131 4.44 5.21 15.07
C ARG A 131 5.32 6.10 14.21
N PHE A 132 5.35 7.38 14.55
CA PHE A 132 6.25 8.33 13.90
C PHE A 132 7.70 7.95 14.20
N LEU A 133 8.54 7.87 13.17
CA LEU A 133 9.96 7.54 13.32
C LEU A 133 10.84 8.76 13.04
N CYS A 134 10.67 9.42 11.92
CA CYS A 134 11.50 10.55 11.50
C CYS A 134 10.85 11.29 10.36
N MET A 135 11.48 12.40 9.95
CA MET A 135 11.11 13.09 8.73
C MET A 135 11.94 12.56 7.56
N ALA A 136 11.37 12.56 6.38
CA ALA A 136 12.05 12.17 5.14
C ALA A 136 11.77 13.21 4.07
N GLN A 137 12.67 13.32 3.10
CA GLN A 137 12.48 14.25 1.98
C GLN A 137 11.92 13.47 0.79
N GLY A 138 10.70 13.82 0.36
CA GLY A 138 10.12 13.26 -0.86
C GLY A 138 10.84 13.78 -2.10
N ASP A 139 10.95 12.93 -3.12
CA ASP A 139 11.60 13.29 -4.38
C ASP A 139 10.84 14.43 -5.05
N GLY A 140 11.51 15.58 -5.22
CA GLY A 140 10.92 16.74 -5.85
C GLY A 140 9.95 17.54 -4.98
N GLU A 141 9.78 17.17 -3.71
CA GLU A 141 8.89 17.87 -2.80
C GLU A 141 9.62 19.01 -2.10
N PRO A 142 8.98 20.19 -1.91
CA PRO A 142 9.62 21.30 -1.23
C PRO A 142 9.75 21.14 0.28
N GLU A 143 8.85 20.37 0.88
CA GLU A 143 8.79 20.19 2.34
C GLU A 143 9.04 18.73 2.71
N PRO A 144 9.69 18.46 3.86
CA PRO A 144 9.83 17.09 4.34
C PRO A 144 8.48 16.51 4.75
N THR A 145 8.37 15.19 4.71
CA THR A 145 7.17 14.45 5.07
C THR A 145 7.46 13.55 6.27
N ARG A 146 6.40 13.17 6.98
CA ARG A 146 6.52 12.26 8.13
C ARG A 146 6.72 10.83 7.63
N LEU A 147 7.65 10.12 8.25
CA LEU A 147 7.88 8.71 7.99
C LEU A 147 7.52 7.92 9.25
N CYS A 148 6.64 6.94 9.07
CA CYS A 148 6.15 6.09 10.15
C CYS A 148 6.61 4.65 9.97
N VAL A 149 6.67 3.90 11.07
CA VAL A 149 7.11 2.52 11.10
C VAL A 149 6.09 1.65 11.81
N HIS A 150 5.93 0.42 11.33
CA HIS A 150 5.16 -0.63 11.98
C HIS A 150 6.06 -1.85 12.16
N GLU A 151 6.16 -2.32 13.39
CA GLU A 151 6.92 -3.52 13.74
C GLU A 151 5.95 -4.59 14.21
N ALA A 152 5.86 -5.65 13.44
CA ALA A 152 4.92 -6.74 13.75
C ALA A 152 5.53 -7.79 14.69
#